data_a35fb5fa870b66ac0ce766c0bd998bd9
#
_entry.id   a35fb5fa870b66ac0ce766c0bd998bd9
#
_cell.length_a   1.000
_cell.length_b   1.000
_cell.length_c   1.000
_cell.angle_alpha   90.00
_cell.angle_beta   90.00
_cell.angle_gamma   90.00
#
_symmetry.space_group_name_H-M   'P 1'
#
loop_
_entity.id
_entity.type
_entity.pdbx_description
1 polymer ?
#
loop_
_entity_poly.entity_id
_entity_poly.type
_entity_poly.pdbx_seq_one_letter_code
_entity_poly.pdbx_strand_id
1 'polypeptide(L)'
;MAQLRGLPEREIGDAVARVVDRLALSAVLDKPTRALSRGYRQRTALAQALIHDPDILILDEPTNGLDPRQIIEMRQLIRSLAGRHTVLMSSHILSEVEKISDRVAVLLNGRLLGVRAIADTPDLEEWFLSLA
;
A
#
# COMPACT_ATOMS: atom_id res chain seq x y z
N MET A 1 2.90 -9.69 -16.24
CA MET A 1 3.45 -9.44 -14.88
C MET A 1 3.62 -10.73 -14.07
N ALA A 2 2.59 -11.59 -13.92
CA ALA A 2 2.72 -12.84 -13.15
C ALA A 2 3.88 -13.74 -13.65
N GLN A 3 3.99 -13.95 -14.95
CA GLN A 3 5.11 -14.70 -15.57
C GLN A 3 6.48 -14.05 -15.28
N LEU A 4 6.58 -12.71 -15.34
CA LEU A 4 7.81 -11.98 -15.03
C LEU A 4 8.23 -12.06 -13.55
N ARG A 5 7.29 -12.46 -12.68
CA ARG A 5 7.52 -12.68 -11.24
C ARG A 5 7.74 -14.15 -10.91
N GLY A 6 7.91 -15.02 -11.92
CA GLY A 6 8.25 -16.42 -11.74
C GLY A 6 7.10 -17.34 -11.33
N LEU A 7 5.83 -16.90 -11.46
CA LEU A 7 4.70 -17.78 -11.22
C LEU A 7 4.61 -18.84 -12.33
N PRO A 8 4.43 -20.13 -11.97
CA PRO A 8 4.12 -21.17 -12.92
C PRO A 8 2.83 -20.88 -13.69
N GLU A 9 2.77 -21.18 -14.98
CA GLU A 9 1.63 -20.85 -15.83
C GLU A 9 0.30 -21.40 -15.31
N ARG A 10 0.32 -22.60 -14.72
CA ARG A 10 -0.83 -23.26 -14.08
C ARG A 10 -1.40 -22.49 -12.88
N GLU A 11 -0.61 -21.64 -12.23
CA GLU A 11 -0.98 -20.91 -11.02
C GLU A 11 -1.40 -19.45 -11.31
N ILE A 12 -1.19 -18.97 -12.54
CA ILE A 12 -1.48 -17.58 -12.91
C ILE A 12 -2.97 -17.28 -12.79
N GLY A 13 -3.84 -18.19 -13.26
CA GLY A 13 -5.29 -17.99 -13.20
C GLY A 13 -5.78 -17.77 -11.76
N ASP A 14 -5.38 -18.64 -10.84
CA ASP A 14 -5.76 -18.55 -9.43
C ASP A 14 -5.15 -17.31 -8.76
N ALA A 15 -3.90 -16.96 -9.08
CA ALA A 15 -3.26 -15.77 -8.55
C ALA A 15 -3.97 -14.49 -9.00
N VAL A 16 -4.37 -14.41 -10.28
CA VAL A 16 -5.14 -13.28 -10.81
C VAL A 16 -6.52 -13.21 -10.13
N ALA A 17 -7.26 -14.32 -10.07
CA ALA A 17 -8.57 -14.35 -9.42
C ALA A 17 -8.49 -13.85 -7.96
N ARG A 18 -7.51 -14.32 -7.22
CA ARG A 18 -7.27 -13.93 -5.82
C ARG A 18 -7.03 -12.43 -5.64
N VAL A 19 -6.18 -11.81 -6.48
CA VAL A 19 -5.91 -10.37 -6.35
C VAL A 19 -7.05 -9.51 -6.87
N VAL A 20 -7.77 -9.97 -7.89
CA VAL A 20 -8.95 -9.30 -8.44
C VAL A 20 -10.05 -9.22 -7.38
N ASP A 21 -10.34 -10.32 -6.70
CA ASP A 21 -11.33 -10.36 -5.63
C ASP A 21 -10.89 -9.48 -4.45
N ARG A 22 -9.69 -9.69 -3.95
CA ARG A 22 -9.15 -8.96 -2.79
C ARG A 22 -9.12 -7.44 -2.98
N LEU A 23 -8.90 -6.97 -4.21
CA LEU A 23 -8.76 -5.56 -4.54
C LEU A 23 -10.02 -4.96 -5.18
N ALA A 24 -11.13 -5.72 -5.25
CA ALA A 24 -12.40 -5.32 -5.84
C ALA A 24 -12.23 -4.78 -7.28
N LEU A 25 -11.51 -5.51 -8.13
CA LEU A 25 -11.19 -5.11 -9.51
C LEU A 25 -12.15 -5.71 -10.55
N SER A 26 -13.08 -6.57 -10.16
CA SER A 26 -13.99 -7.28 -11.10
C SER A 26 -14.74 -6.37 -12.06
N ALA A 27 -15.18 -5.19 -11.60
CA ALA A 27 -15.94 -4.23 -12.40
C ALA A 27 -15.12 -3.52 -13.51
N VAL A 28 -13.79 -3.72 -13.53
CA VAL A 28 -12.89 -2.99 -14.43
C VAL A 28 -11.92 -3.88 -15.21
N LEU A 29 -12.07 -5.19 -15.15
CA LEU A 29 -11.17 -6.15 -15.79
C LEU A 29 -11.08 -5.94 -17.31
N ASP A 30 -12.18 -5.60 -17.96
CA ASP A 30 -12.26 -5.40 -19.41
C ASP A 30 -11.88 -3.98 -19.85
N LYS A 31 -11.51 -3.11 -18.91
CA LYS A 31 -11.18 -1.72 -19.21
C LYS A 31 -9.67 -1.53 -19.37
N PRO A 32 -9.21 -0.81 -20.39
CA PRO A 32 -7.81 -0.46 -20.47
C PRO A 32 -7.40 0.44 -19.32
N THR A 33 -6.20 0.26 -18.78
CA THR A 33 -5.68 0.99 -17.60
C THR A 33 -5.81 2.52 -17.72
N ARG A 34 -5.67 3.05 -18.96
CA ARG A 34 -5.83 4.50 -19.23
C ARG A 34 -7.25 5.01 -18.97
N ALA A 35 -8.27 4.15 -19.03
CA ALA A 35 -9.67 4.50 -18.80
C ALA A 35 -10.10 4.35 -17.33
N LEU A 36 -9.22 3.85 -16.47
CA LEU A 36 -9.51 3.67 -15.06
C LEU A 36 -9.43 5.00 -14.30
N SER A 37 -10.27 5.15 -13.26
CA SER A 37 -10.10 6.21 -12.27
C SER A 37 -8.76 6.05 -11.54
N ARG A 38 -8.31 7.11 -10.85
CA ARG A 38 -7.06 7.07 -10.10
C ARG A 38 -7.07 5.97 -9.05
N GLY A 39 -8.15 5.80 -8.30
CA GLY A 39 -8.30 4.74 -7.31
C GLY A 39 -8.20 3.33 -7.91
N TYR A 40 -8.85 3.09 -9.05
CA TYR A 40 -8.70 1.80 -9.74
C TYR A 40 -7.30 1.58 -10.30
N ARG A 41 -6.62 2.61 -10.81
CA ARG A 41 -5.21 2.49 -11.21
C ARG A 41 -4.30 2.11 -10.04
N GLN A 42 -4.51 2.74 -8.88
CA GLN A 42 -3.76 2.44 -7.66
C GLN A 42 -3.98 1.00 -7.19
N ARG A 43 -5.24 0.54 -7.16
CA ARG A 43 -5.58 -0.85 -6.85
C ARG A 43 -4.97 -1.84 -7.85
N THR A 44 -4.94 -1.49 -9.14
CA THR A 44 -4.31 -2.32 -10.19
C THR A 44 -2.80 -2.40 -9.99
N ALA A 45 -2.13 -1.31 -9.62
CA ALA A 45 -0.71 -1.31 -9.29
C ALA A 45 -0.43 -2.20 -8.06
N LEU A 46 -1.27 -2.11 -7.03
CA LEU A 46 -1.19 -2.97 -5.85
C LEU A 46 -1.42 -4.45 -6.20
N ALA A 47 -2.36 -4.76 -7.11
CA ALA A 47 -2.58 -6.12 -7.61
C ALA A 47 -1.33 -6.71 -8.27
N GLN A 48 -0.62 -5.90 -9.07
CA GLN A 48 0.63 -6.32 -9.70
C GLN A 48 1.74 -6.62 -8.67
N ALA A 49 1.77 -5.89 -7.57
CA ALA A 49 2.72 -6.12 -6.49
C ALA A 49 2.37 -7.37 -5.67
N LEU A 50 1.07 -7.68 -5.50
CA LEU A 50 0.57 -8.78 -4.68
C LEU A 50 0.44 -10.12 -5.43
N ILE A 51 0.52 -10.13 -6.76
CA ILE A 51 0.16 -11.31 -7.57
C ILE A 51 1.01 -12.54 -7.25
N HIS A 52 2.25 -12.35 -6.83
CA HIS A 52 3.20 -13.41 -6.46
C HIS A 52 3.29 -13.65 -4.94
N ASP A 53 2.36 -13.05 -4.19
CA ASP A 53 2.20 -13.21 -2.74
C ASP A 53 3.50 -12.93 -1.93
N PRO A 54 4.11 -11.76 -2.06
CA PRO A 54 5.41 -11.47 -1.45
C PRO A 54 5.32 -11.32 0.07
N ASP A 55 6.36 -11.71 0.80
CA ASP A 55 6.46 -11.47 2.25
C ASP A 55 6.56 -9.98 2.59
N ILE A 56 7.21 -9.20 1.73
CA ILE A 56 7.44 -7.75 1.90
C ILE A 56 6.83 -7.01 0.71
N LEU A 57 6.01 -6.02 1.02
CA LEU A 57 5.36 -5.13 0.05
C LEU A 57 5.85 -3.71 0.27
N ILE A 58 6.36 -3.07 -0.79
CA ILE A 58 6.81 -1.67 -0.74
C ILE A 58 5.83 -0.82 -1.53
N LEU A 59 5.26 0.19 -0.89
CA LEU A 59 4.27 1.10 -1.46
C LEU A 59 4.78 2.54 -1.35
N ASP A 60 4.85 3.22 -2.48
CA ASP A 60 5.22 4.63 -2.52
C ASP A 60 3.98 5.50 -2.63
N GLU A 61 3.72 6.33 -1.59
CA GLU A 61 2.59 7.25 -1.51
C GLU A 61 1.23 6.64 -1.93
N PRO A 62 0.77 5.52 -1.32
CA PRO A 62 -0.37 4.75 -1.82
C PRO A 62 -1.71 5.48 -1.78
N THR A 63 -1.84 6.54 -0.98
CA THR A 63 -3.06 7.36 -0.85
C THR A 63 -2.99 8.67 -1.62
N ASN A 64 -1.84 9.00 -2.22
CA ASN A 64 -1.63 10.29 -2.86
C ASN A 64 -2.61 10.55 -4.02
N GLY A 65 -3.32 11.70 -3.94
CA GLY A 65 -4.25 12.19 -4.96
C GLY A 65 -5.52 11.34 -5.13
N LEU A 66 -5.87 10.56 -4.12
CA LEU A 66 -7.17 9.93 -3.99
C LEU A 66 -8.15 10.91 -3.32
N ASP A 67 -9.45 10.78 -3.63
CA ASP A 67 -10.47 11.49 -2.88
C ASP A 67 -10.65 10.91 -1.47
N PRO A 68 -11.32 11.62 -0.53
CA PRO A 68 -11.41 11.17 0.86
C PRO A 68 -12.01 9.77 1.04
N ARG A 69 -12.99 9.38 0.22
CA ARG A 69 -13.59 8.05 0.27
C ARG A 69 -12.60 6.97 -0.18
N GLN A 70 -11.91 7.23 -1.28
CA GLN A 70 -10.90 6.33 -1.80
C GLN A 70 -9.70 6.17 -0.84
N ILE A 71 -9.33 7.23 -0.11
CA ILE A 71 -8.31 7.18 0.95
C ILE A 71 -8.74 6.20 2.05
N ILE A 72 -9.98 6.29 2.53
CA ILE A 72 -10.51 5.38 3.56
C ILE A 72 -10.47 3.94 3.07
N GLU A 73 -10.94 3.69 1.85
CA GLU A 73 -10.95 2.35 1.24
C GLU A 73 -9.53 1.80 1.06
N MET A 74 -8.58 2.61 0.59
CA MET A 74 -7.17 2.22 0.43
C MET A 74 -6.51 1.91 1.77
N ARG A 75 -6.79 2.71 2.80
CA ARG A 75 -6.33 2.48 4.17
C ARG A 75 -6.80 1.13 4.73
N GLN A 76 -8.10 0.85 4.59
CA GLN A 76 -8.67 -0.44 5.01
C GLN A 76 -8.02 -1.60 4.27
N LEU A 77 -7.80 -1.44 2.97
CA LEU A 77 -7.14 -2.42 2.14
C LEU A 77 -5.70 -2.69 2.61
N ILE A 78 -4.90 -1.64 2.81
CA ILE A 78 -3.51 -1.78 3.30
C ILE A 78 -3.49 -2.47 4.66
N ARG A 79 -4.35 -2.08 5.60
CA ARG A 79 -4.45 -2.74 6.90
C ARG A 79 -4.85 -4.22 6.80
N SER A 80 -5.68 -4.60 5.83
CA SER A 80 -6.05 -5.99 5.60
C SER A 80 -4.90 -6.87 5.08
N LEU A 81 -3.81 -6.26 4.62
CA LEU A 81 -2.59 -6.97 4.20
C LEU A 81 -1.69 -7.34 5.38
N ALA A 82 -1.82 -6.63 6.50
CA ALA A 82 -1.05 -6.89 7.72
C ALA A 82 -1.31 -8.31 8.24
N GLY A 83 -0.29 -8.90 8.86
CA GLY A 83 -0.31 -10.28 9.36
C GLY A 83 0.11 -11.32 8.33
N ARG A 84 -0.19 -11.11 7.02
CA ARG A 84 0.33 -11.96 5.93
C ARG A 84 1.55 -11.34 5.27
N HIS A 85 1.58 -10.03 5.13
CA HIS A 85 2.66 -9.28 4.50
C HIS A 85 3.25 -8.27 5.47
N THR A 86 4.54 -8.02 5.38
CA THR A 86 5.17 -6.83 5.95
C THR A 86 5.01 -5.70 4.95
N VAL A 87 4.27 -4.66 5.30
CA VAL A 87 4.05 -3.51 4.41
C VAL A 87 4.95 -2.37 4.82
N LEU A 88 5.85 -1.97 3.93
CA LEU A 88 6.63 -0.73 4.04
C LEU A 88 6.02 0.30 3.10
N MET A 89 5.57 1.43 3.63
CA MET A 89 4.98 2.48 2.82
C MET A 89 5.64 3.83 3.09
N SER A 90 5.76 4.66 2.06
CA SER A 90 6.08 6.07 2.21
C SER A 90 4.80 6.90 2.32
N SER A 91 4.83 7.97 3.08
CA SER A 91 3.81 9.02 3.08
C SER A 91 4.40 10.32 3.63
N HIS A 92 3.93 11.46 3.12
CA HIS A 92 4.21 12.78 3.66
C HIS A 92 3.06 13.33 4.52
N ILE A 93 1.98 12.55 4.70
CA ILE A 93 0.79 12.93 5.47
C ILE A 93 0.79 12.19 6.79
N LEU A 94 1.23 12.85 7.87
CA LEU A 94 1.37 12.25 9.21
C LEU A 94 0.08 11.63 9.70
N SER A 95 -1.07 12.29 9.52
CA SER A 95 -2.38 11.77 9.93
C SER A 95 -2.80 10.48 9.19
N GLU A 96 -2.26 10.19 8.01
CA GLU A 96 -2.44 8.92 7.32
C GLU A 96 -1.52 7.85 7.91
N VAL A 97 -0.26 8.20 8.19
CA VAL A 97 0.71 7.29 8.83
C VAL A 97 0.17 6.79 10.15
N GLU A 98 -0.35 7.67 11.01
CA GLU A 98 -0.96 7.31 12.30
C GLU A 98 -2.09 6.28 12.17
N LYS A 99 -2.92 6.42 11.11
CA LYS A 99 -4.10 5.57 10.92
C LYS A 99 -3.79 4.21 10.27
N ILE A 100 -2.67 4.09 9.56
CA ILE A 100 -2.34 2.89 8.78
C ILE A 100 -1.25 2.05 9.45
N SER A 101 -0.26 2.70 10.05
CA SER A 101 1.01 2.07 10.42
C SER A 101 1.04 1.60 11.89
N ASP A 102 1.82 0.58 12.16
CA ASP A 102 2.16 0.15 13.53
C ASP A 102 3.44 0.83 14.00
N ARG A 103 4.36 1.12 13.07
CA ARG A 103 5.64 1.78 13.33
C ARG A 103 5.90 2.84 12.27
N VAL A 104 6.61 3.88 12.66
CA VAL A 104 7.05 4.96 11.78
C VAL A 104 8.57 5.11 11.81
N ALA A 105 9.16 5.33 10.65
CA ALA A 105 10.55 5.68 10.47
C ALA A 105 10.64 7.05 9.79
N VAL A 106 11.42 7.98 10.35
CA VAL A 106 11.62 9.31 9.77
C VAL A 106 12.93 9.33 9.01
N LEU A 107 12.84 9.60 7.70
CA LEU A 107 14.00 9.78 6.82
C LEU A 107 14.09 11.25 6.39
N LEU A 108 15.27 11.83 6.54
CA LEU A 108 15.57 13.19 6.07
C LEU A 108 16.94 13.20 5.38
N ASN A 109 17.00 13.73 4.17
CA ASN A 109 18.24 13.82 3.39
C ASN A 109 19.00 12.48 3.29
N GLY A 110 18.27 11.36 3.12
CA GLY A 110 18.85 10.03 3.01
C GLY A 110 19.34 9.43 4.33
N ARG A 111 19.06 10.07 5.47
CA ARG A 111 19.42 9.57 6.81
C ARG A 111 18.19 9.18 7.59
N LEU A 112 18.27 8.05 8.28
CA LEU A 112 17.27 7.61 9.24
C LEU A 112 17.46 8.39 10.55
N LEU A 113 16.50 9.25 10.90
CA LEU A 113 16.55 10.08 12.11
C LEU A 113 15.99 9.37 13.33
N GLY A 114 14.97 8.53 13.14
CA GLY A 114 14.36 7.78 14.23
C GLY A 114 13.34 6.76 13.76
N VAL A 115 13.07 5.80 14.63
CA VAL A 115 12.01 4.78 14.44
C VAL A 115 11.24 4.66 15.76
N ARG A 116 9.89 4.72 15.69
CA ARG A 116 9.01 4.52 16.84
C ARG A 116 7.79 3.67 16.51
N ALA A 117 7.20 3.06 17.53
CA ALA A 117 5.85 2.51 17.42
C ALA A 117 4.83 3.66 17.50
N ILE A 118 3.77 3.59 16.69
CA ILE A 118 2.70 4.60 16.74
C ILE A 118 2.03 4.61 18.13
N ALA A 119 1.84 3.44 18.74
CA ALA A 119 1.26 3.32 20.07
C ALA A 119 2.05 4.05 21.16
N ASP A 120 3.37 4.23 20.97
CA ASP A 120 4.27 4.90 21.92
C ASP A 120 4.51 6.37 21.56
N THR A 121 3.79 6.90 20.56
CA THR A 121 3.99 8.25 20.02
C THR A 121 2.63 8.99 20.02
N PRO A 122 2.22 9.55 21.15
CA PRO A 122 0.90 10.19 21.28
C PRO A 122 0.71 11.41 20.39
N ASP A 123 1.80 12.08 20.04
CA ASP A 123 1.84 13.18 19.07
C ASP A 123 2.97 12.95 18.07
N LEU A 124 2.58 12.44 16.90
CA LEU A 124 3.53 12.14 15.83
C LEU A 124 4.10 13.41 15.19
N GLU A 125 3.32 14.48 15.14
CA GLU A 125 3.75 15.75 14.57
C GLU A 125 4.81 16.42 15.47
N GLU A 126 4.59 16.47 16.78
CA GLU A 126 5.56 16.98 17.74
C GLU A 126 6.86 16.17 17.67
N TRP A 127 6.77 14.85 17.67
CA TRP A 127 7.95 14.01 17.53
C TRP A 127 8.69 14.26 16.23
N PHE A 128 7.99 14.35 15.10
CA PHE A 128 8.59 14.63 13.79
C PHE A 128 9.34 15.97 13.79
N LEU A 129 8.72 17.02 14.33
CA LEU A 129 9.33 18.35 14.44
C LEU A 129 10.56 18.36 15.36
N SER A 130 10.61 17.52 16.38
CA SER A 130 11.75 17.38 17.27
C SER A 130 13.00 16.75 16.65
N LEU A 131 12.84 16.12 15.49
CA LEU A 131 13.93 15.46 14.75
C LEU A 131 14.50 16.32 13.59
N ALA A 132 13.81 17.40 13.21
CA ALA A 132 14.12 18.19 12.02
C ALA A 132 15.14 19.30 12.30
#